data_b871cfe3ac676df552606361a393b21d
#
_entry.id   b871cfe3ac676df552606361a393b21d
#
_cell.length_a   1.000
_cell.length_b   1.000
_cell.length_c   1.000
_cell.angle_alpha   90.00
_cell.angle_beta   90.00
_cell.angle_gamma   90.00
#
_symmetry.space_group_name_H-M   'P 1'
#
loop_
_entity.id
_entity.type
_entity.pdbx_description
1 polymer ?
#
loop_
_entity_poly.entity_id
_entity_poly.type
_entity_poly.pdbx_seq_one_letter_code
_entity_poly.pdbx_strand_id
1 'polypeptide(L)'
;MAKILTAERVSRDISDNYVFQRSQLAYHEAARRISGDVLEIGTGAGYGIEIVAPHASSFLTLDKIEPAGERPPFPHVEMRQAVVPPLDLPSGSFDYVISFQGIEHIKHDMELVREVHRVLRPGGKFILTTPNIRMSLTRNPWHVREYNPDQLRNLLGSAFASVEALGVFGNERIMEYYEKNRRGVRRITRFDVLDLQHRLPRWMLQLPYDLLNRLNRRRLLRDNDSLTRSITMEDYRIGPVADDCFDLFYIAEKQHK
;
A
#
# COMPACT_ATOMS: atom_id res chain seq x y z
N MET A 1 -8.69 1.76 -25.57
CA MET A 1 -7.32 1.26 -25.37
C MET A 1 -7.31 0.46 -24.08
N ALA A 2 -6.85 -0.80 -24.10
CA ALA A 2 -6.73 -1.59 -22.88
C ALA A 2 -5.76 -0.89 -21.90
N LYS A 3 -6.24 -0.52 -20.69
CA LYS A 3 -5.37 0.04 -19.66
C LYS A 3 -4.30 -1.00 -19.35
N ILE A 4 -3.05 -0.69 -19.58
CA ILE A 4 -1.91 -1.48 -19.16
C ILE A 4 -1.94 -1.46 -17.62
N LEU A 5 -2.35 -2.58 -17.02
CA LEU A 5 -2.22 -2.79 -15.58
C LEU A 5 -0.72 -2.86 -15.27
N THR A 6 -0.19 -1.81 -14.69
CA THR A 6 1.19 -1.78 -14.20
C THR A 6 1.30 -2.60 -12.91
N ALA A 7 2.50 -3.06 -12.55
CA ALA A 7 2.75 -3.74 -11.28
C ALA A 7 2.48 -2.83 -10.05
N GLU A 8 2.24 -1.55 -10.30
CA GLU A 8 1.91 -0.53 -9.31
C GLU A 8 0.49 -0.67 -8.71
N ARG A 9 -0.43 -1.34 -9.44
CA ARG A 9 -1.81 -1.50 -8.98
C ARG A 9 -2.15 -2.96 -8.73
N VAL A 10 -2.58 -3.22 -7.52
CA VAL A 10 -3.13 -4.53 -7.14
C VAL A 10 -4.51 -4.67 -7.78
N SER A 11 -4.78 -5.83 -8.36
CA SER A 11 -6.05 -6.12 -9.02
C SER A 11 -6.75 -7.30 -8.36
N ARG A 12 -8.04 -7.52 -8.73
CA ARG A 12 -8.79 -8.71 -8.33
C ARG A 12 -8.42 -9.96 -9.15
N ASP A 13 -7.41 -9.87 -10.02
CA ASP A 13 -6.90 -11.04 -10.75
C ASP A 13 -6.34 -12.07 -9.77
N ILE A 14 -6.63 -13.34 -10.03
CA ILE A 14 -6.22 -14.42 -9.12
C ILE A 14 -4.70 -14.52 -8.96
N SER A 15 -3.92 -14.08 -9.93
CA SER A 15 -2.47 -14.03 -9.83
C SER A 15 -1.97 -12.98 -8.84
N ASP A 16 -2.82 -11.99 -8.47
CA ASP A 16 -2.56 -10.96 -7.48
C ASP A 16 -3.09 -11.33 -6.09
N ASN A 17 -3.81 -12.47 -5.95
CA ASN A 17 -4.55 -12.81 -4.74
C ASN A 17 -3.72 -12.69 -3.45
N TYR A 18 -2.47 -13.15 -3.48
CA TYR A 18 -1.53 -13.01 -2.36
C TYR A 18 -1.39 -11.56 -1.85
N VAL A 19 -1.28 -10.58 -2.74
CA VAL A 19 -1.17 -9.16 -2.35
C VAL A 19 -2.54 -8.56 -2.09
N PHE A 20 -3.55 -8.96 -2.87
CA PHE A 20 -4.91 -8.46 -2.74
C PHE A 20 -5.51 -8.75 -1.36
N GLN A 21 -5.42 -10.01 -0.86
CA GLN A 21 -5.94 -10.38 0.46
C GLN A 21 -5.24 -9.63 1.59
N ARG A 22 -3.93 -9.41 1.48
CA ARG A 22 -3.16 -8.61 2.41
C ARG A 22 -3.61 -7.14 2.44
N SER A 23 -3.90 -6.57 1.28
CA SER A 23 -4.45 -5.22 1.17
C SER A 23 -5.86 -5.12 1.75
N GLN A 24 -6.72 -6.14 1.55
CA GLN A 24 -8.05 -6.21 2.14
C GLN A 24 -7.97 -6.15 3.67
N LEU A 25 -7.06 -6.90 4.30
CA LEU A 25 -6.87 -6.84 5.75
C LEU A 25 -6.58 -5.42 6.24
N ALA A 26 -5.74 -4.65 5.54
CA ALA A 26 -5.42 -3.29 5.92
C ALA A 26 -6.65 -2.37 5.91
N TYR A 27 -7.50 -2.49 4.88
CA TYR A 27 -8.75 -1.74 4.80
C TYR A 27 -9.74 -2.12 5.90
N HIS A 28 -9.95 -3.41 6.15
CA HIS A 28 -10.85 -3.88 7.21
C HIS A 28 -10.36 -3.46 8.60
N GLU A 29 -9.06 -3.48 8.82
CA GLU A 29 -8.49 -3.07 10.10
C GLU A 29 -8.60 -1.55 10.32
N ALA A 30 -8.44 -0.75 9.25
CA ALA A 30 -8.69 0.68 9.31
C ALA A 30 -10.19 0.99 9.53
N ALA A 31 -11.08 0.30 8.83
CA ALA A 31 -12.53 0.48 8.94
C ALA A 31 -13.06 0.28 10.37
N ARG A 32 -12.44 -0.62 11.15
CA ARG A 32 -12.79 -0.82 12.58
C ARG A 32 -12.45 0.38 13.47
N ARG A 33 -11.61 1.29 13.00
CA ARG A 33 -11.11 2.46 13.76
C ARG A 33 -11.67 3.77 13.24
N ILE A 34 -12.12 3.79 11.99
CA ILE A 34 -12.58 4.99 11.28
C ILE A 34 -13.96 5.42 11.77
N SER A 35 -14.12 6.74 11.88
CA SER A 35 -15.41 7.44 12.07
C SER A 35 -15.24 8.88 11.57
N GLY A 36 -16.35 9.59 11.33
CA GLY A 36 -16.30 11.01 10.93
C GLY A 36 -15.82 11.22 9.49
N ASP A 37 -15.02 12.25 9.28
CA ASP A 37 -14.55 12.68 7.96
C ASP A 37 -13.23 12.00 7.61
N VAL A 38 -13.20 11.28 6.49
CA VAL A 38 -12.07 10.45 6.06
C VAL A 38 -11.50 10.94 4.74
N LEU A 39 -10.17 11.01 4.68
CA LEU A 39 -9.41 11.21 3.45
C LEU A 39 -8.61 9.94 3.12
N GLU A 40 -8.72 9.45 1.88
CA GLU A 40 -7.82 8.43 1.35
C GLU A 40 -6.85 9.03 0.35
N ILE A 41 -5.57 8.68 0.46
CA ILE A 41 -4.52 9.02 -0.50
C ILE A 41 -4.07 7.75 -1.21
N GLY A 42 -4.40 7.65 -2.50
CA GLY A 42 -4.13 6.48 -3.34
C GLY A 42 -5.33 5.55 -3.46
N THR A 43 -6.41 5.99 -4.11
CA THR A 43 -7.63 5.19 -4.37
C THR A 43 -7.35 3.88 -5.10
N GLY A 44 -6.33 3.86 -5.96
CA GLY A 44 -5.96 2.69 -6.75
C GLY A 44 -7.11 2.19 -7.64
N ALA A 45 -7.50 0.94 -7.44
CA ALA A 45 -8.63 0.32 -8.14
C ALA A 45 -10.00 0.55 -7.47
N GLY A 46 -10.04 1.26 -6.33
CA GLY A 46 -11.27 1.65 -5.64
C GLY A 46 -11.92 0.56 -4.77
N TYR A 47 -11.29 -0.62 -4.64
CA TYR A 47 -11.87 -1.73 -3.87
C TYR A 47 -11.97 -1.45 -2.35
N GLY A 48 -11.21 -0.50 -1.84
CA GLY A 48 -11.28 -0.08 -0.43
C GLY A 48 -12.50 0.78 -0.11
N ILE A 49 -13.10 1.41 -1.11
CA ILE A 49 -14.26 2.31 -0.92
C ILE A 49 -15.43 1.56 -0.28
N GLU A 50 -15.75 0.36 -0.78
CA GLU A 50 -16.86 -0.45 -0.26
C GLU A 50 -16.66 -0.87 1.21
N ILE A 51 -15.41 -0.93 1.67
CA ILE A 51 -15.05 -1.31 3.04
C ILE A 51 -15.10 -0.10 3.98
N VAL A 52 -14.58 1.04 3.53
CA VAL A 52 -14.40 2.24 4.36
C VAL A 52 -15.64 3.12 4.40
N ALA A 53 -16.32 3.31 3.26
CA ALA A 53 -17.45 4.23 3.16
C ALA A 53 -18.56 3.99 4.19
N PRO A 54 -18.94 2.73 4.54
CA PRO A 54 -19.98 2.50 5.56
C PRO A 54 -19.65 3.03 6.96
N HIS A 55 -18.38 3.32 7.23
CA HIS A 55 -17.88 3.77 8.53
C HIS A 55 -17.59 5.28 8.59
N ALA A 56 -17.59 5.96 7.43
CA ALA A 56 -17.29 7.38 7.32
C ALA A 56 -18.57 8.23 7.25
N SER A 57 -18.53 9.44 7.84
CA SER A 57 -19.59 10.44 7.64
C SER A 57 -19.43 11.15 6.30
N SER A 58 -18.19 11.44 5.90
CA SER A 58 -17.79 11.83 4.55
C SER A 58 -16.49 11.12 4.16
N PHE A 59 -16.33 10.82 2.88
CA PHE A 59 -15.15 10.11 2.41
C PHE A 59 -14.66 10.72 1.09
N LEU A 60 -13.54 11.44 1.17
CA LEU A 60 -12.81 11.94 0.01
C LEU A 60 -11.66 10.99 -0.31
N THR A 61 -11.55 10.56 -1.58
CA THR A 61 -10.42 9.75 -2.02
C THR A 61 -9.70 10.42 -3.19
N LEU A 62 -8.37 10.45 -3.11
CA LEU A 62 -7.48 11.10 -4.06
C LEU A 62 -6.60 10.07 -4.78
N ASP A 63 -6.47 10.18 -6.11
CA ASP A 63 -5.50 9.40 -6.89
C ASP A 63 -4.89 10.29 -7.99
N LYS A 64 -3.63 10.04 -8.36
CA LYS A 64 -2.95 10.72 -9.47
C LYS A 64 -3.59 10.43 -10.84
N ILE A 65 -4.31 9.31 -10.95
CA ILE A 65 -5.01 8.89 -12.14
C ILE A 65 -6.51 9.12 -11.92
N GLU A 66 -7.15 9.70 -12.93
CA GLU A 66 -8.59 9.89 -12.89
C GLU A 66 -9.32 8.57 -12.59
N PRO A 67 -10.23 8.56 -11.61
CA PRO A 67 -11.01 7.38 -11.27
C PRO A 67 -11.76 6.88 -12.50
N ALA A 68 -11.56 5.61 -12.84
CA ALA A 68 -12.24 5.00 -13.98
C ALA A 68 -13.39 4.12 -13.46
N GLY A 69 -14.58 4.34 -13.96
CA GLY A 69 -15.75 3.54 -13.65
C GLY A 69 -16.94 4.36 -13.19
N GLU A 70 -18.00 3.69 -12.81
CA GLU A 70 -19.18 4.30 -12.23
C GLU A 70 -18.87 4.87 -10.85
N ARG A 71 -19.60 5.92 -10.46
CA ARG A 71 -19.51 6.45 -9.10
C ARG A 71 -19.89 5.36 -8.10
N PRO A 72 -19.16 5.26 -6.98
CA PRO A 72 -19.53 4.31 -5.94
C PRO A 72 -20.96 4.58 -5.44
N PRO A 73 -21.70 3.55 -4.99
CA PRO A 73 -23.09 3.66 -4.57
C PRO A 73 -23.28 4.39 -3.22
N PHE A 74 -22.30 5.20 -2.83
CA PHE A 74 -22.28 5.94 -1.56
C PHE A 74 -22.32 7.45 -1.85
N PRO A 75 -23.42 8.18 -1.57
CA PRO A 75 -23.56 9.60 -1.91
C PRO A 75 -22.57 10.52 -1.16
N HIS A 76 -22.02 10.08 -0.03
CA HIS A 76 -21.04 10.82 0.76
C HIS A 76 -19.58 10.52 0.37
N VAL A 77 -19.37 9.74 -0.71
CA VAL A 77 -18.04 9.48 -1.27
C VAL A 77 -17.76 10.40 -2.45
N GLU A 78 -16.67 11.13 -2.36
CA GLU A 78 -16.12 11.92 -3.44
C GLU A 78 -14.79 11.31 -3.92
N MET A 79 -14.65 11.15 -5.25
CA MET A 79 -13.41 10.72 -5.88
C MET A 79 -12.83 11.89 -6.67
N ARG A 80 -11.58 12.24 -6.42
CA ARG A 80 -10.91 13.37 -7.06
C ARG A 80 -9.54 12.98 -7.58
N GLN A 81 -9.23 13.43 -8.81
CA GLN A 81 -7.87 13.32 -9.33
C GLN A 81 -6.99 14.40 -8.70
N ALA A 82 -5.88 13.98 -8.08
CA ALA A 82 -4.88 14.89 -7.51
C ALA A 82 -3.49 14.25 -7.48
N VAL A 83 -2.47 15.07 -7.70
CA VAL A 83 -1.07 14.70 -7.46
C VAL A 83 -0.68 15.28 -6.11
N VAL A 84 -0.24 14.45 -5.20
CA VAL A 84 0.11 14.85 -3.83
C VAL A 84 1.57 14.55 -3.52
N PRO A 85 2.24 15.32 -2.65
CA PRO A 85 1.87 16.63 -2.13
C PRO A 85 1.99 17.77 -3.16
N PRO A 86 1.43 18.97 -2.92
CA PRO A 86 0.67 19.38 -1.74
C PRO A 86 -0.75 18.82 -1.71
N LEU A 87 -1.42 18.89 -0.54
CA LEU A 87 -2.85 18.64 -0.41
C LEU A 87 -3.60 19.97 -0.51
N ASP A 88 -4.34 20.19 -1.60
CA ASP A 88 -5.21 21.37 -1.76
C ASP A 88 -6.52 21.17 -0.99
N LEU A 89 -6.39 21.10 0.33
CA LEU A 89 -7.47 20.85 1.28
C LEU A 89 -7.28 21.74 2.52
N PRO A 90 -8.37 22.18 3.19
CA PRO A 90 -8.29 23.00 4.39
C PRO A 90 -7.58 22.29 5.55
N SER A 91 -6.93 23.05 6.43
CA SER A 91 -6.36 22.52 7.66
C SER A 91 -7.45 22.05 8.62
N GLY A 92 -7.21 20.95 9.35
CA GLY A 92 -8.13 20.44 10.37
C GLY A 92 -9.50 20.01 9.84
N SER A 93 -9.54 19.38 8.65
CA SER A 93 -10.78 19.00 7.98
C SER A 93 -11.15 17.53 8.16
N PHE A 94 -10.18 16.67 8.51
CA PHE A 94 -10.39 15.23 8.57
C PHE A 94 -10.10 14.67 9.97
N ASP A 95 -10.90 13.66 10.35
CA ASP A 95 -10.67 12.86 11.54
C ASP A 95 -9.66 11.74 11.27
N TYR A 96 -9.71 11.20 10.05
CA TYR A 96 -8.79 10.16 9.61
C TYR A 96 -8.24 10.45 8.22
N VAL A 97 -6.95 10.17 8.05
CA VAL A 97 -6.31 10.03 6.73
C VAL A 97 -5.83 8.60 6.61
N ILE A 98 -6.11 7.95 5.49
CA ILE A 98 -5.61 6.61 5.18
C ILE A 98 -4.79 6.63 3.90
N SER A 99 -3.73 5.80 3.84
CA SER A 99 -2.94 5.60 2.62
C SER A 99 -2.33 4.20 2.64
N PHE A 100 -2.81 3.33 1.75
CA PHE A 100 -2.34 1.95 1.69
C PHE A 100 -1.54 1.71 0.42
N GLN A 101 -0.27 1.28 0.58
CA GLN A 101 0.68 1.06 -0.51
C GLN A 101 0.82 2.31 -1.40
N GLY A 102 0.98 3.48 -0.78
CA GLY A 102 0.99 4.78 -1.46
C GLY A 102 2.27 5.58 -1.23
N ILE A 103 2.75 5.66 0.01
CA ILE A 103 3.89 6.53 0.39
C ILE A 103 5.19 6.16 -0.32
N GLU A 104 5.39 4.88 -0.67
CA GLU A 104 6.54 4.38 -1.41
C GLU A 104 6.64 4.95 -2.83
N HIS A 105 5.55 5.44 -3.39
CA HIS A 105 5.49 6.07 -4.71
C HIS A 105 5.73 7.58 -4.66
N ILE A 106 5.76 8.18 -3.48
CA ILE A 106 5.79 9.63 -3.29
C ILE A 106 7.23 10.11 -3.07
N LYS A 107 7.70 11.01 -3.93
CA LYS A 107 9.06 11.54 -3.87
C LYS A 107 9.28 12.44 -2.64
N HIS A 108 8.31 13.26 -2.32
CA HIS A 108 8.36 14.25 -1.25
C HIS A 108 7.58 13.76 -0.03
N ASP A 109 7.99 12.60 0.51
CA ASP A 109 7.34 11.90 1.61
C ASP A 109 7.25 12.73 2.90
N MET A 110 8.29 13.48 3.23
CA MET A 110 8.29 14.40 4.38
C MET A 110 7.25 15.52 4.23
N GLU A 111 7.10 16.06 3.03
CA GLU A 111 6.09 17.07 2.73
C GLU A 111 4.68 16.47 2.84
N LEU A 112 4.47 15.26 2.30
CA LEU A 112 3.21 14.54 2.45
C LEU A 112 2.85 14.36 3.93
N VAL A 113 3.78 13.90 4.75
CA VAL A 113 3.55 13.68 6.19
C VAL A 113 3.15 14.97 6.90
N ARG A 114 3.79 16.11 6.57
CA ARG A 114 3.41 17.44 7.10
C ARG A 114 2.03 17.88 6.63
N GLU A 115 1.70 17.68 5.36
CA GLU A 115 0.39 18.01 4.81
C GLU A 115 -0.72 17.14 5.41
N VAL A 116 -0.49 15.84 5.59
CA VAL A 116 -1.42 14.96 6.30
C VAL A 116 -1.63 15.43 7.72
N HIS A 117 -0.55 15.77 8.45
CA HIS A 117 -0.68 16.35 9.78
C HIS A 117 -1.47 17.66 9.77
N ARG A 118 -1.29 18.53 8.77
CA ARG A 118 -2.00 19.81 8.63
C ARG A 118 -3.51 19.60 8.45
N VAL A 119 -3.92 18.71 7.57
CA VAL A 119 -5.34 18.47 7.25
C VAL A 119 -6.08 17.69 8.34
N LEU A 120 -5.39 16.96 9.19
CA LEU A 120 -5.98 16.27 10.33
C LEU A 120 -6.42 17.25 11.42
N ARG A 121 -7.56 16.99 12.04
CA ARG A 121 -8.01 17.63 13.28
C ARG A 121 -7.09 17.26 14.44
N PRO A 122 -7.06 18.05 15.53
CA PRO A 122 -6.46 17.60 16.79
C PRO A 122 -7.06 16.26 17.23
N GLY A 123 -6.22 15.27 17.58
CA GLY A 123 -6.63 13.89 17.88
C GLY A 123 -6.91 13.03 16.65
N GLY A 124 -6.85 13.59 15.44
CA GLY A 124 -7.02 12.85 14.20
C GLY A 124 -5.85 11.91 13.90
N LYS A 125 -6.10 10.86 13.13
CA LYS A 125 -5.14 9.78 12.90
C LYS A 125 -4.80 9.57 11.43
N PHE A 126 -3.53 9.29 11.18
CA PHE A 126 -3.03 8.83 9.89
C PHE A 126 -2.75 7.33 9.98
N ILE A 127 -3.48 6.52 9.20
CA ILE A 127 -3.29 5.07 9.11
C ILE A 127 -2.70 4.75 7.75
N LEU A 128 -1.54 4.10 7.72
CA LEU A 128 -0.89 3.79 6.46
C LEU A 128 -0.27 2.41 6.46
N THR A 129 -0.15 1.84 5.24
CA THR A 129 0.71 0.69 4.99
C THR A 129 1.70 0.97 3.87
N THR A 130 2.87 0.34 3.95
CA THR A 130 3.89 0.34 2.91
C THR A 130 4.70 -0.95 2.98
N PRO A 131 5.28 -1.46 1.88
CA PRO A 131 6.10 -2.66 1.93
C PRO A 131 7.26 -2.50 2.90
N ASN A 132 7.57 -3.56 3.64
CA ASN A 132 8.79 -3.64 4.42
C ASN A 132 9.96 -4.04 3.49
N ILE A 133 10.94 -3.16 3.33
CA ILE A 133 12.10 -3.40 2.48
C ILE A 133 12.85 -4.70 2.83
N ARG A 134 12.79 -5.14 4.09
CA ARG A 134 13.44 -6.37 4.56
C ARG A 134 12.79 -7.65 4.00
N MET A 135 11.54 -7.55 3.56
CA MET A 135 10.79 -8.63 2.92
C MET A 135 10.68 -8.48 1.39
N SER A 136 11.20 -7.39 0.82
CA SER A 136 11.24 -7.19 -0.62
C SER A 136 12.22 -8.15 -1.28
N LEU A 137 11.80 -8.80 -2.36
CA LEU A 137 12.60 -9.80 -3.08
C LEU A 137 13.49 -9.20 -4.15
N THR A 138 13.11 -8.04 -4.69
CA THR A 138 13.83 -7.27 -5.72
C THR A 138 13.51 -5.80 -5.54
N ARG A 139 14.34 -4.94 -6.12
CA ARG A 139 14.01 -3.52 -6.24
C ARG A 139 12.80 -3.35 -7.16
N ASN A 140 11.73 -2.74 -6.64
CA ASN A 140 10.60 -2.34 -7.46
C ASN A 140 10.88 -0.96 -8.10
N PRO A 141 10.97 -0.83 -9.44
CA PRO A 141 11.31 0.44 -10.09
C PRO A 141 10.18 1.48 -10.01
N TRP A 142 8.97 1.08 -9.64
CA TRP A 142 7.85 1.98 -9.39
C TRP A 142 7.91 2.64 -8.01
N HIS A 143 8.63 2.03 -7.04
CA HIS A 143 8.83 2.61 -5.73
C HIS A 143 9.95 3.65 -5.77
N VAL A 144 9.66 4.83 -5.27
CA VAL A 144 10.67 5.87 -5.06
C VAL A 144 11.59 5.46 -3.91
N ARG A 145 10.97 4.89 -2.86
CA ARG A 145 11.62 4.42 -1.64
C ARG A 145 10.80 3.30 -1.02
N GLU A 146 11.47 2.33 -0.44
CA GLU A 146 10.88 1.40 0.50
C GLU A 146 11.48 1.65 1.89
N TYR A 147 10.73 1.35 2.93
CA TYR A 147 11.09 1.66 4.31
C TYR A 147 11.36 0.38 5.10
N ASN A 148 12.29 0.44 6.03
CA ASN A 148 12.33 -0.46 7.16
C ASN A 148 11.53 0.14 8.35
N PRO A 149 11.27 -0.65 9.43
CA PRO A 149 10.50 -0.18 10.57
C PRO A 149 10.97 1.16 11.16
N ASP A 150 12.27 1.32 11.37
CA ASP A 150 12.81 2.52 12.00
C ASP A 150 12.72 3.75 11.09
N GLN A 151 12.96 3.56 9.80
CA GLN A 151 12.87 4.65 8.82
C GLN A 151 11.45 5.23 8.74
N LEU A 152 10.41 4.37 8.70
CA LEU A 152 9.04 4.85 8.67
C LEU A 152 8.63 5.49 10.01
N ARG A 153 9.04 4.90 11.13
CA ARG A 153 8.81 5.48 12.47
C ARG A 153 9.41 6.88 12.57
N ASN A 154 10.66 7.06 12.13
CA ASN A 154 11.35 8.35 12.17
C ASN A 154 10.70 9.38 11.25
N LEU A 155 10.26 8.96 10.06
CA LEU A 155 9.55 9.82 9.12
C LEU A 155 8.25 10.35 9.74
N LEU A 156 7.42 9.48 10.29
CA LEU A 156 6.14 9.87 10.92
C LEU A 156 6.38 10.67 12.21
N GLY A 157 7.34 10.27 13.04
CA GLY A 157 7.69 10.97 14.28
C GLY A 157 8.25 12.38 14.08
N SER A 158 8.60 12.76 12.84
CA SER A 158 9.00 14.14 12.51
C SER A 158 7.84 15.14 12.56
N ALA A 159 6.59 14.67 12.49
CA ALA A 159 5.38 15.52 12.51
C ALA A 159 4.36 15.08 13.56
N PHE A 160 4.30 13.78 13.88
CA PHE A 160 3.33 13.21 14.81
C PHE A 160 3.98 12.88 16.16
N ALA A 161 3.30 13.20 17.25
CA ALA A 161 3.80 12.94 18.59
C ALA A 161 3.66 11.49 19.03
N SER A 162 2.68 10.76 18.50
CA SER A 162 2.44 9.35 18.79
C SER A 162 2.43 8.54 17.49
N VAL A 163 3.20 7.45 17.46
CA VAL A 163 3.29 6.54 16.32
C VAL A 163 3.24 5.11 16.83
N GLU A 164 2.09 4.48 16.66
CA GLU A 164 1.91 3.05 16.88
C GLU A 164 2.46 2.30 15.66
N ALA A 165 3.39 1.38 15.91
CA ALA A 165 4.07 0.63 14.86
C ALA A 165 3.65 -0.84 14.90
N LEU A 166 2.89 -1.23 13.91
CA LEU A 166 2.42 -2.59 13.68
C LEU A 166 2.98 -3.12 12.35
N GLY A 167 2.85 -4.42 12.14
CA GLY A 167 3.23 -5.10 10.91
C GLY A 167 2.15 -6.09 10.46
N VAL A 168 2.10 -6.36 9.17
CA VAL A 168 1.27 -7.40 8.57
C VAL A 168 2.10 -8.66 8.39
N PHE A 169 1.66 -9.76 8.99
CA PHE A 169 2.32 -11.07 8.95
C PHE A 169 1.45 -12.08 8.24
N GLY A 170 2.06 -13.09 7.64
CA GLY A 170 1.38 -14.25 7.10
C GLY A 170 1.55 -15.49 7.97
N ASN A 171 0.60 -16.42 7.87
CA ASN A 171 0.73 -17.76 8.45
C ASN A 171 1.70 -18.64 7.63
N GLU A 172 1.81 -19.93 8.00
CA GLU A 172 2.69 -20.89 7.31
C GLU A 172 2.38 -21.01 5.81
N ARG A 173 1.11 -20.95 5.41
CA ARG A 173 0.67 -20.99 4.01
C ARG A 173 1.20 -19.80 3.21
N ILE A 174 1.13 -18.62 3.78
CA ILE A 174 1.67 -17.39 3.20
C ILE A 174 3.19 -17.46 3.10
N MET A 175 3.85 -17.98 4.13
CA MET A 175 5.30 -18.17 4.12
C MET A 175 5.73 -19.21 3.07
N GLU A 176 4.96 -20.28 2.88
CA GLU A 176 5.20 -21.24 1.81
C GLU A 176 5.14 -20.59 0.42
N TYR A 177 4.10 -19.78 0.17
CA TYR A 177 3.98 -19.03 -1.08
C TYR A 177 5.15 -18.05 -1.26
N TYR A 178 5.50 -17.30 -0.23
CA TYR A 178 6.62 -16.36 -0.25
C TYR A 178 7.94 -17.05 -0.60
N GLU A 179 8.24 -18.20 0.02
CA GLU A 179 9.46 -18.95 -0.23
C GLU A 179 9.52 -19.53 -1.66
N LYS A 180 8.37 -19.96 -2.20
CA LYS A 180 8.27 -20.39 -3.60
C LYS A 180 8.55 -19.21 -4.55
N ASN A 181 7.97 -18.04 -4.26
CA ASN A 181 8.22 -16.81 -5.00
C ASN A 181 9.70 -16.39 -4.91
N ARG A 182 10.28 -16.40 -3.71
CA ARG A 182 11.69 -16.06 -3.46
C ARG A 182 12.63 -16.94 -4.29
N ARG A 183 12.36 -18.25 -4.35
CA ARG A 183 13.13 -19.17 -5.19
C ARG A 183 13.00 -18.84 -6.68
N GLY A 184 11.79 -18.50 -7.13
CA GLY A 184 11.53 -18.08 -8.50
C GLY A 184 12.31 -16.82 -8.88
N VAL A 185 12.20 -15.79 -8.04
CA VAL A 185 12.89 -14.52 -8.21
C VAL A 185 14.41 -14.70 -8.21
N ARG A 186 14.97 -15.46 -7.26
CA ARG A 186 16.43 -15.75 -7.22
C ARG A 186 16.94 -16.43 -8.48
N ARG A 187 16.14 -17.27 -9.13
CA ARG A 187 16.52 -17.90 -10.42
C ARG A 187 16.66 -16.88 -11.54
N ILE A 188 15.83 -15.83 -11.53
CA ILE A 188 15.86 -14.76 -12.53
C ILE A 188 17.01 -13.81 -12.22
N THR A 189 17.09 -13.33 -10.98
CA THR A 189 18.08 -12.32 -10.57
C THR A 189 19.53 -12.83 -10.57
N ARG A 190 19.75 -14.13 -10.49
CA ARG A 190 21.11 -14.71 -10.62
C ARG A 190 21.79 -14.38 -11.95
N PHE A 191 21.05 -14.05 -12.99
CA PHE A 191 21.58 -13.63 -14.29
C PHE A 191 21.91 -12.13 -14.33
N ASP A 192 21.51 -11.36 -13.31
CA ASP A 192 21.87 -9.94 -13.18
C ASP A 192 23.26 -9.79 -12.54
N VAL A 193 24.29 -10.36 -13.23
CA VAL A 193 25.69 -10.34 -12.77
C VAL A 193 26.26 -8.93 -12.64
N LEU A 194 25.73 -7.98 -13.42
CA LEU A 194 26.13 -6.58 -13.41
C LEU A 194 25.37 -5.71 -12.41
N ASP A 195 24.44 -6.32 -11.66
CA ASP A 195 23.56 -5.62 -10.71
C ASP A 195 22.79 -4.46 -11.37
N LEU A 196 22.29 -4.71 -12.57
CA LEU A 196 21.60 -3.70 -13.38
C LEU A 196 20.35 -3.17 -12.66
N GLN A 197 19.69 -4.00 -11.86
CA GLN A 197 18.52 -3.58 -11.07
C GLN A 197 18.83 -2.41 -10.12
N HIS A 198 20.05 -2.27 -9.62
CA HIS A 198 20.45 -1.17 -8.74
C HIS A 198 21.19 -0.05 -9.47
N ARG A 199 21.82 -0.34 -10.61
CA ARG A 199 22.64 0.62 -11.36
C ARG A 199 21.88 1.41 -12.40
N LEU A 200 20.86 0.79 -13.03
CA LEU A 200 20.08 1.47 -14.06
C LEU A 200 19.06 2.45 -13.47
N PRO A 201 18.76 3.53 -14.21
CA PRO A 201 17.66 4.42 -13.89
C PRO A 201 16.32 3.67 -13.84
N ARG A 202 15.44 4.05 -12.90
CA ARG A 202 14.14 3.38 -12.69
C ARG A 202 13.29 3.25 -13.96
N TRP A 203 13.25 4.29 -14.80
CA TRP A 203 12.44 4.29 -16.02
C TRP A 203 12.87 3.21 -17.03
N MET A 204 14.15 2.82 -17.06
CA MET A 204 14.65 1.73 -17.89
C MET A 204 14.23 0.34 -17.38
N LEU A 205 13.97 0.25 -16.09
CA LEU A 205 13.64 -1.02 -15.43
C LEU A 205 12.14 -1.30 -15.40
N GLN A 206 11.27 -0.30 -15.58
CA GLN A 206 9.82 -0.44 -15.43
C GLN A 206 9.23 -1.50 -16.38
N LEU A 207 9.48 -1.41 -17.68
CA LEU A 207 8.95 -2.37 -18.66
C LEU A 207 9.48 -3.80 -18.45
N PRO A 208 10.82 -4.01 -18.30
CA PRO A 208 11.34 -5.35 -18.00
C PRO A 208 10.79 -5.92 -16.69
N TYR A 209 10.66 -5.10 -15.66
CA TYR A 209 10.13 -5.50 -14.37
C TYR A 209 8.66 -5.93 -14.47
N ASP A 210 7.81 -5.14 -15.12
CA ASP A 210 6.39 -5.46 -15.30
C ASP A 210 6.21 -6.77 -16.05
N LEU A 211 7.00 -7.00 -17.11
CA LEU A 211 6.97 -8.23 -17.89
C LEU A 211 7.39 -9.44 -17.03
N LEU A 212 8.56 -9.35 -16.38
CA LEU A 212 9.10 -10.44 -15.56
C LEU A 212 8.22 -10.72 -14.34
N ASN A 213 7.69 -9.70 -13.68
CA ASN A 213 6.77 -9.83 -12.55
C ASN A 213 5.49 -10.54 -12.97
N ARG A 214 4.89 -10.16 -14.12
CA ARG A 214 3.69 -10.79 -14.66
C ARG A 214 3.94 -12.26 -15.06
N LEU A 215 5.08 -12.54 -15.70
CA LEU A 215 5.46 -13.90 -16.04
C LEU A 215 5.67 -14.76 -14.78
N ASN A 216 6.35 -14.23 -13.77
CA ASN A 216 6.57 -14.91 -12.50
C ASN A 216 5.25 -15.20 -11.77
N ARG A 217 4.34 -14.22 -11.68
CA ARG A 217 3.01 -14.39 -11.06
C ARG A 217 2.17 -15.46 -11.80
N ARG A 218 2.15 -15.44 -13.14
CA ARG A 218 1.45 -16.46 -13.94
C ARG A 218 2.06 -17.84 -13.74
N ARG A 219 3.38 -17.92 -13.64
CA ARG A 219 4.07 -19.19 -13.35
C ARG A 219 3.73 -19.69 -11.95
N LEU A 220 3.79 -18.82 -10.93
CA LEU A 220 3.41 -19.18 -9.56
C LEU A 220 1.96 -19.67 -9.49
N LEU A 221 1.04 -18.98 -10.16
CA LEU A 221 -0.34 -19.41 -10.28
C LEU A 221 -0.45 -20.79 -10.90
N ARG A 222 0.18 -21.03 -12.07
CA ARG A 222 0.14 -22.33 -12.76
C ARG A 222 0.72 -23.45 -11.92
N ASP A 223 1.87 -23.21 -11.29
CA ASP A 223 2.63 -24.22 -10.55
C ASP A 223 2.05 -24.44 -9.12
N ASN A 224 1.19 -23.52 -8.62
CA ASN A 224 0.61 -23.53 -7.27
C ASN A 224 -0.83 -23.01 -7.27
N ASP A 225 -1.65 -23.40 -8.25
CA ASP A 225 -3.02 -22.86 -8.43
C ASP A 225 -3.88 -23.03 -7.18
N SER A 226 -3.89 -24.22 -6.59
CA SER A 226 -4.66 -24.52 -5.37
C SER A 226 -4.21 -23.65 -4.19
N LEU A 227 -2.91 -23.48 -3.98
CA LEU A 227 -2.36 -22.65 -2.91
C LEU A 227 -2.73 -21.16 -3.13
N THR A 228 -2.51 -20.65 -4.36
CA THR A 228 -2.79 -19.24 -4.68
C THR A 228 -4.28 -18.91 -4.51
N ARG A 229 -5.18 -19.79 -4.98
CA ARG A 229 -6.64 -19.58 -4.88
C ARG A 229 -7.17 -19.72 -3.46
N SER A 230 -6.53 -20.54 -2.63
CA SER A 230 -6.96 -20.79 -1.25
C SER A 230 -6.50 -19.72 -0.26
N ILE A 231 -5.65 -18.77 -0.67
CA ILE A 231 -5.23 -17.66 0.18
C ILE A 231 -6.43 -16.75 0.43
N THR A 232 -6.67 -16.47 1.70
CA THR A 232 -7.72 -15.56 2.16
C THR A 232 -7.13 -14.49 3.09
N MET A 233 -7.94 -13.51 3.46
CA MET A 233 -7.53 -12.45 4.39
C MET A 233 -7.15 -13.02 5.77
N GLU A 234 -7.80 -14.11 6.20
CA GLU A 234 -7.57 -14.79 7.47
C GLU A 234 -6.18 -15.47 7.56
N ASP A 235 -5.51 -15.64 6.42
CA ASP A 235 -4.12 -16.12 6.40
C ASP A 235 -3.11 -15.05 6.83
N TYR A 236 -3.58 -13.81 6.98
CA TYR A 236 -2.79 -12.67 7.44
C TYR A 236 -3.26 -12.19 8.82
N ARG A 237 -2.36 -11.58 9.56
CA ARG A 237 -2.64 -10.94 10.85
C ARG A 237 -1.85 -9.65 11.02
N ILE A 238 -2.37 -8.74 11.83
CA ILE A 238 -1.65 -7.56 12.29
C ILE A 238 -1.13 -7.82 13.72
N GLY A 239 0.09 -7.40 13.99
CA GLY A 239 0.74 -7.54 15.29
C GLY A 239 1.86 -6.51 15.48
N PRO A 240 2.56 -6.50 16.60
CA PRO A 240 3.70 -5.63 16.83
C PRO A 240 4.70 -5.74 15.67
N VAL A 241 5.24 -4.61 15.23
CA VAL A 241 6.17 -4.57 14.10
C VAL A 241 7.43 -5.40 14.38
N ALA A 242 7.88 -6.15 13.38
CA ALA A 242 9.14 -6.89 13.39
C ALA A 242 9.74 -6.91 11.98
N ASP A 243 10.98 -7.39 11.86
CA ASP A 243 11.73 -7.38 10.60
C ASP A 243 11.12 -8.28 9.51
N ASP A 244 10.38 -9.29 9.91
CA ASP A 244 9.77 -10.31 9.04
C ASP A 244 8.30 -10.01 8.67
N CYS A 245 7.75 -8.84 9.08
CA CYS A 245 6.44 -8.42 8.58
C CYS A 245 6.53 -8.05 7.09
N PHE A 246 5.51 -8.42 6.33
CA PHE A 246 5.42 -8.12 4.88
C PHE A 246 5.20 -6.65 4.61
N ASP A 247 4.27 -6.04 5.34
CA ASP A 247 4.02 -4.61 5.29
C ASP A 247 4.16 -4.00 6.68
N LEU A 248 4.63 -2.77 6.70
CA LEU A 248 4.54 -1.88 7.84
C LEU A 248 3.11 -1.34 7.89
N PHE A 249 2.44 -1.45 9.04
CA PHE A 249 1.10 -0.91 9.29
C PHE A 249 1.19 0.07 10.45
N TYR A 250 1.17 1.36 10.16
CA TYR A 250 1.42 2.38 11.18
C TYR A 250 0.22 3.28 11.39
N ILE A 251 0.04 3.71 12.65
CA ILE A 251 -0.98 4.67 13.04
C ILE A 251 -0.27 5.82 13.73
N ALA A 252 -0.33 7.01 13.12
CA ALA A 252 0.25 8.22 13.67
C ALA A 252 -0.88 9.16 14.12
N GLU A 253 -0.81 9.65 15.36
CA GLU A 253 -1.85 10.49 15.95
C GLU A 253 -1.36 11.93 16.14
N LYS A 254 -2.19 12.88 15.70
CA LYS A 254 -1.98 14.30 15.95
C LYS A 254 -2.41 14.63 17.38
N GLN A 255 -1.56 15.37 18.12
CA GLN A 255 -1.86 15.77 19.49
C GLN A 255 -3.23 16.42 19.64
N HIS A 256 -3.92 16.07 20.72
CA HIS A 256 -5.02 16.88 21.23
C HIS A 256 -4.44 18.20 21.78
N LYS A 257 -5.00 19.31 21.39
CA LYS A 257 -4.67 20.60 22.01
C LYS A 257 -5.41 20.75 23.31
#